data_f7f067dfe4cc30e361ff0e2c4e553b28
#
_entry.id   f7f067dfe4cc30e361ff0e2c4e553b28
#
_cell.length_a   1.000
_cell.length_b   1.000
_cell.length_c   1.000
_cell.angle_alpha   90.00
_cell.angle_beta   90.00
_cell.angle_gamma   90.00
#
_symmetry.space_group_name_H-M   'P 1'
#
loop_
_entity.id
_entity.type
_entity.pdbx_description
1 polymer ?
#
loop_
_entity_poly.entity_id
_entity_poly.type
_entity_poly.pdbx_seq_one_letter_code
_entity_poly.pdbx_strand_id
1 'polypeptide(L)'
;TLHIIAGLGAEGDGIDSNGYLVINGGTVVASANPASDAGLDSDMGSFINGGTVVALGSTMDWAESDSNQVTMNLQFSQYQSSGSAIVVTKEDGTVIFAYDPSEDEVLGENMRQYMGAVISCPAFTRGETYQLWLDGTVTGTETGGVYTSVTAYSGGTQMQYTGTDVGRG
;
A
#
# COMPACT_ATOMS: atom_id res chain seq x y z
N THR A 1 14.10 -4.44 4.60
CA THR A 1 13.27 -3.60 3.73
C THR A 1 13.51 -3.99 2.28
N LEU A 2 12.44 -4.13 1.52
CA LEU A 2 12.45 -4.43 0.09
C LEU A 2 11.66 -3.34 -0.63
N HIS A 3 12.31 -2.64 -1.57
CA HIS A 3 11.66 -1.66 -2.45
C HIS A 3 11.85 -2.10 -3.89
N ILE A 4 10.76 -2.20 -4.63
CA ILE A 4 10.73 -2.68 -6.02
C ILE A 4 9.96 -1.69 -6.88
N ILE A 5 10.53 -1.39 -8.04
CA ILE A 5 9.88 -0.66 -9.12
C ILE A 5 9.90 -1.55 -10.35
N ALA A 6 8.75 -1.93 -10.83
CA ALA A 6 8.62 -2.67 -12.07
C ALA A 6 8.84 -1.80 -13.30
N GLY A 7 9.17 -2.44 -14.40
CA GLY A 7 9.17 -1.80 -15.71
C GLY A 7 7.77 -1.37 -16.18
N LEU A 8 7.71 -0.57 -17.24
CA LEU A 8 6.45 -0.14 -17.88
C LEU A 8 6.08 -1.00 -19.10
N GLY A 9 6.71 -2.16 -19.25
CA GLY A 9 6.36 -3.13 -20.27
C GLY A 9 5.20 -4.02 -19.87
N ALA A 10 4.87 -4.99 -20.72
CA ALA A 10 3.99 -6.09 -20.34
C ALA A 10 4.63 -6.88 -19.20
N GLU A 11 3.80 -7.44 -18.32
CA GLU A 11 4.26 -8.17 -17.13
C GLU A 11 5.15 -7.31 -16.21
N GLY A 12 4.70 -6.10 -15.96
CA GLY A 12 5.36 -5.15 -15.09
C GLY A 12 4.88 -5.22 -13.64
N ASP A 13 4.71 -6.44 -13.09
CA ASP A 13 4.36 -6.64 -11.70
C ASP A 13 5.50 -6.28 -10.76
N GLY A 14 5.15 -5.80 -9.58
CA GLY A 14 6.14 -5.49 -8.56
C GLY A 14 6.84 -6.75 -8.06
N ILE A 15 6.06 -7.68 -7.55
CA ILE A 15 6.51 -9.02 -7.17
C ILE A 15 5.55 -10.00 -7.81
N ASP A 16 6.06 -10.88 -8.65
CA ASP A 16 5.32 -11.93 -9.35
C ASP A 16 5.72 -13.32 -8.86
N SER A 17 4.74 -14.19 -8.67
CA SER A 17 4.93 -15.58 -8.28
C SER A 17 3.96 -16.52 -9.00
N ASN A 18 4.50 -17.50 -9.72
CA ASN A 18 3.70 -18.62 -10.28
C ASN A 18 3.17 -19.60 -9.20
N GLY A 19 3.25 -19.23 -7.95
CA GLY A 19 2.79 -20.02 -6.81
C GLY A 19 2.16 -19.12 -5.76
N TYR A 20 2.40 -19.41 -4.50
CA TYR A 20 2.02 -18.54 -3.40
C TYR A 20 3.04 -17.43 -3.22
N LEU A 21 2.56 -16.25 -2.85
CA LEU A 21 3.36 -15.15 -2.36
C LEU A 21 3.03 -14.93 -0.88
N VAL A 22 4.02 -15.03 0.00
CA VAL A 22 3.81 -14.93 1.45
C VAL A 22 4.78 -13.93 2.06
N ILE A 23 4.23 -12.90 2.71
CA ILE A 23 5.00 -11.88 3.44
C ILE A 23 4.77 -12.10 4.93
N ASN A 24 5.82 -12.51 5.64
CA ASN A 24 5.76 -12.80 7.08
C ASN A 24 6.33 -11.68 7.97
N GLY A 25 6.90 -10.64 7.36
CA GLY A 25 7.47 -9.51 8.12
C GLY A 25 8.35 -8.61 7.28
N GLY A 26 8.93 -7.63 7.93
CA GLY A 26 9.77 -6.61 7.28
C GLY A 26 8.95 -5.47 6.67
N THR A 27 9.58 -4.70 5.81
CA THR A 27 8.94 -3.63 5.05
C THR A 27 9.06 -3.93 3.57
N VAL A 28 7.94 -3.94 2.86
CA VAL A 28 7.86 -4.18 1.42
C VAL A 28 7.12 -3.03 0.76
N VAL A 29 7.77 -2.38 -0.19
CA VAL A 29 7.17 -1.40 -1.09
C VAL A 29 7.37 -1.90 -2.51
N ALA A 30 6.28 -2.15 -3.22
CA ALA A 30 6.30 -2.66 -4.58
C ALA A 30 5.39 -1.80 -5.48
N SER A 31 5.94 -1.29 -6.56
CA SER A 31 5.23 -0.43 -7.50
C SER A 31 5.24 -1.07 -8.90
N ALA A 32 4.07 -1.37 -9.41
CA ALA A 32 3.86 -2.01 -10.70
C ALA A 32 3.61 -1.02 -11.84
N ASN A 33 3.56 -1.53 -13.06
CA ASN A 33 2.97 -0.82 -14.17
C ASN A 33 1.45 -0.65 -13.94
N PRO A 34 0.97 0.57 -13.71
CA PRO A 34 -0.44 0.77 -13.31
C PRO A 34 -1.45 0.50 -14.41
N ALA A 35 -1.00 0.35 -15.66
CA ALA A 35 -1.89 0.12 -16.79
C ALA A 35 -2.47 -1.30 -16.82
N SER A 36 -1.73 -2.28 -16.31
CA SER A 36 -2.09 -3.69 -16.46
C SER A 36 -1.70 -4.59 -15.28
N ASP A 37 -0.77 -4.16 -14.42
CA ASP A 37 -0.06 -5.08 -13.53
C ASP A 37 -0.27 -4.70 -12.05
N ALA A 38 0.01 -5.63 -11.14
CA ALA A 38 -0.21 -5.48 -9.71
C ALA A 38 1.11 -5.28 -8.93
N GLY A 39 1.04 -4.60 -7.80
CA GLY A 39 2.19 -4.49 -6.90
C GLY A 39 2.63 -5.85 -6.36
N LEU A 40 1.66 -6.71 -6.07
CA LEU A 40 1.86 -8.12 -5.73
C LEU A 40 0.98 -8.95 -6.66
N ASP A 41 1.58 -9.89 -7.37
CA ASP A 41 0.88 -10.86 -8.21
C ASP A 41 1.25 -12.28 -7.82
N SER A 42 0.26 -13.19 -7.85
CA SER A 42 0.49 -14.59 -7.57
C SER A 42 -0.61 -15.49 -8.11
N ASP A 43 -0.22 -16.56 -8.77
CA ASP A 43 -1.16 -17.56 -9.32
C ASP A 43 -2.01 -18.25 -8.26
N MET A 44 -1.48 -18.42 -7.05
CA MET A 44 -2.11 -19.22 -5.99
C MET A 44 -2.52 -18.43 -4.75
N GLY A 45 -2.31 -17.13 -4.75
CA GLY A 45 -2.72 -16.20 -3.69
C GLY A 45 -1.57 -15.49 -2.96
N SER A 46 -1.82 -14.25 -2.61
CA SER A 46 -0.90 -13.37 -1.89
C SER A 46 -1.32 -13.23 -0.43
N PHE A 47 -0.49 -13.69 0.49
CA PHE A 47 -0.78 -13.73 1.93
C PHE A 47 0.12 -12.78 2.70
N ILE A 48 -0.46 -11.87 3.47
CA ILE A 48 0.27 -10.96 4.33
C ILE A 48 0.05 -11.40 5.79
N ASN A 49 1.10 -11.96 6.38
CA ASN A 49 1.06 -12.50 7.72
C ASN A 49 1.74 -11.60 8.75
N GLY A 50 2.47 -10.58 8.28
CA GLY A 50 3.16 -9.62 9.14
C GLY A 50 3.95 -8.60 8.32
N GLY A 51 4.43 -7.57 9.01
CA GLY A 51 5.25 -6.52 8.41
C GLY A 51 4.45 -5.30 7.96
N THR A 52 5.12 -4.39 7.28
CA THR A 52 4.50 -3.22 6.64
C THR A 52 4.60 -3.40 5.14
N VAL A 53 3.46 -3.37 4.46
CA VAL A 53 3.36 -3.64 3.02
C VAL A 53 2.66 -2.48 2.34
N VAL A 54 3.24 -2.01 1.25
CA VAL A 54 2.66 -1.05 0.30
C VAL A 54 2.86 -1.62 -1.09
N ALA A 55 1.78 -2.01 -1.74
CA ALA A 55 1.84 -2.51 -3.11
C ALA A 55 0.91 -1.68 -3.99
N LEU A 56 1.47 -1.01 -4.97
CA LEU A 56 0.79 -0.05 -5.82
C LEU A 56 0.73 -0.55 -7.26
N GLY A 57 -0.42 -0.42 -7.92
CA GLY A 57 -0.56 -0.84 -9.29
C GLY A 57 -1.96 -0.64 -9.84
N SER A 58 -2.40 -1.59 -10.66
CA SER A 58 -3.76 -1.69 -11.14
C SER A 58 -4.71 -2.22 -10.06
N THR A 59 -5.94 -2.53 -10.45
CA THR A 59 -6.95 -3.13 -9.56
C THR A 59 -7.01 -4.65 -9.67
N MET A 60 -5.93 -5.27 -10.15
CA MET A 60 -5.76 -6.72 -10.21
C MET A 60 -5.03 -7.20 -8.95
N ASP A 61 -5.25 -8.43 -8.60
CA ASP A 61 -4.56 -9.13 -7.51
C ASP A 61 -4.56 -8.45 -6.14
N TRP A 62 -5.22 -9.09 -5.22
CA TRP A 62 -5.47 -8.60 -3.88
C TRP A 62 -4.89 -9.57 -2.84
N ALA A 63 -4.65 -9.07 -1.65
CA ALA A 63 -4.30 -9.93 -0.54
C ALA A 63 -5.48 -10.85 -0.18
N GLU A 64 -5.16 -12.09 0.16
CA GLU A 64 -6.12 -13.13 0.49
C GLU A 64 -6.72 -12.96 1.87
N SER A 65 -7.99 -13.39 2.00
CA SER A 65 -8.74 -13.32 3.25
C SER A 65 -8.11 -14.16 4.36
N ASP A 66 -7.33 -15.16 4.02
CA ASP A 66 -6.61 -16.03 4.94
C ASP A 66 -5.29 -15.45 5.47
N SER A 67 -4.92 -14.23 5.04
CA SER A 67 -3.80 -13.50 5.61
C SER A 67 -3.94 -13.38 7.13
N ASN A 68 -2.85 -13.54 7.87
CA ASN A 68 -2.90 -13.41 9.34
C ASN A 68 -2.96 -11.95 9.79
N GLN A 69 -2.44 -11.02 9.02
CA GLN A 69 -2.47 -9.59 9.32
C GLN A 69 -3.58 -8.88 8.56
N VAL A 70 -4.23 -7.93 9.20
CA VAL A 70 -5.25 -7.10 8.56
C VAL A 70 -4.64 -6.29 7.44
N THR A 71 -5.26 -6.35 6.27
CA THR A 71 -4.79 -5.75 5.04
C THR A 71 -5.95 -5.04 4.36
N MET A 72 -5.71 -3.83 3.90
CA MET A 72 -6.67 -3.04 3.11
C MET A 72 -6.37 -3.22 1.62
N ASN A 73 -7.31 -3.81 0.90
CA ASN A 73 -7.31 -3.88 -0.56
C ASN A 73 -8.06 -2.66 -1.08
N LEU A 74 -7.34 -1.64 -1.53
CA LEU A 74 -7.90 -0.35 -1.92
C LEU A 74 -8.07 -0.27 -3.43
N GLN A 75 -9.28 0.05 -3.86
CA GLN A 75 -9.57 0.32 -5.26
C GLN A 75 -10.11 1.75 -5.40
N PHE A 76 -9.46 2.54 -6.24
CA PHE A 76 -9.89 3.90 -6.57
C PHE A 76 -10.68 3.91 -7.88
N SER A 77 -11.56 4.89 -8.03
CA SER A 77 -12.35 5.07 -9.26
C SER A 77 -11.55 5.74 -10.38
N GLN A 78 -10.40 6.32 -10.04
CA GLN A 78 -9.49 7.00 -10.98
C GLN A 78 -8.05 6.75 -10.56
N TYR A 79 -7.13 6.90 -11.52
CA TYR A 79 -5.71 6.92 -11.21
C TYR A 79 -5.37 8.02 -10.23
N GLN A 80 -4.65 7.67 -9.20
CA GLN A 80 -4.07 8.62 -8.28
C GLN A 80 -2.72 9.10 -8.82
N SER A 81 -2.36 10.33 -8.48
CA SER A 81 -1.09 10.92 -8.92
C SER A 81 0.09 10.14 -8.39
N SER A 82 1.17 10.10 -9.13
CA SER A 82 2.37 9.32 -8.82
C SER A 82 3.04 9.70 -7.49
N GLY A 83 2.83 10.92 -7.01
CA GLY A 83 3.37 11.39 -5.73
C GLY A 83 2.35 11.43 -4.60
N SER A 84 1.14 10.89 -4.80
CA SER A 84 0.09 10.95 -3.77
C SER A 84 0.44 10.09 -2.57
N ALA A 85 0.62 10.73 -1.42
CA ALA A 85 0.79 10.02 -0.15
C ALA A 85 -0.50 9.28 0.23
N ILE A 86 -0.34 8.13 0.86
CA ILE A 86 -1.45 7.34 1.42
C ILE A 86 -1.36 7.40 2.93
N VAL A 87 -2.41 7.90 3.56
CA VAL A 87 -2.47 8.04 5.01
C VAL A 87 -3.75 7.40 5.53
N VAL A 88 -3.64 6.58 6.55
CA VAL A 88 -4.77 5.96 7.23
C VAL A 88 -4.84 6.45 8.66
N THR A 89 -6.03 6.92 9.04
CA THR A 89 -6.29 7.41 10.40
C THR A 89 -7.42 6.64 11.04
N LYS A 90 -7.47 6.70 12.36
CA LYS A 90 -8.70 6.42 13.11
C LYS A 90 -9.69 7.58 12.93
N GLU A 91 -10.92 7.38 13.40
CA GLU A 91 -11.95 8.44 13.35
C GLU A 91 -11.58 9.70 14.15
N ASP A 92 -10.77 9.54 15.19
CA ASP A 92 -10.27 10.67 16.00
C ASP A 92 -9.11 11.44 15.35
N GLY A 93 -8.68 11.04 14.15
CA GLY A 93 -7.58 11.64 13.40
C GLY A 93 -6.20 11.09 13.73
N THR A 94 -6.08 10.12 14.63
CA THR A 94 -4.80 9.46 14.93
C THR A 94 -4.30 8.74 13.69
N VAL A 95 -3.13 9.12 13.19
CA VAL A 95 -2.48 8.44 12.05
C VAL A 95 -1.92 7.11 12.52
N ILE A 96 -2.28 6.04 11.83
CA ILE A 96 -1.81 4.68 12.12
C ILE A 96 -0.96 4.08 11.00
N PHE A 97 -1.05 4.65 9.81
CA PHE A 97 -0.23 4.28 8.65
C PHE A 97 -0.01 5.51 7.78
N ALA A 98 1.20 5.68 7.29
CA ALA A 98 1.52 6.67 6.27
C ALA A 98 2.64 6.19 5.36
N TYR A 99 2.45 6.41 4.06
CA TYR A 99 3.46 6.21 3.02
C TYR A 99 3.43 7.41 2.08
N ASP A 100 4.57 8.03 1.88
CA ASP A 100 4.75 9.13 0.94
C ASP A 100 5.73 8.73 -0.16
N PRO A 101 5.26 8.49 -1.40
CA PRO A 101 6.12 8.11 -2.51
C PRO A 101 7.20 9.16 -2.81
N SER A 102 6.96 10.43 -2.50
CA SER A 102 7.93 11.50 -2.76
C SER A 102 9.18 11.41 -1.87
N GLU A 103 9.07 10.73 -0.74
CA GLU A 103 10.18 10.46 0.19
C GLU A 103 10.84 9.10 -0.06
N ASP A 104 10.33 8.32 -1.02
CA ASP A 104 10.90 7.02 -1.37
C ASP A 104 12.05 7.20 -2.36
N GLU A 105 13.27 7.15 -1.86
CA GLU A 105 14.49 7.33 -2.66
C GLU A 105 14.64 6.26 -3.75
N VAL A 106 14.08 5.08 -3.57
CA VAL A 106 14.13 4.01 -4.59
C VAL A 106 13.22 4.32 -5.76
N LEU A 107 12.02 4.81 -5.49
CA LEU A 107 11.12 5.28 -6.53
C LEU A 107 11.67 6.53 -7.20
N GLY A 108 12.09 7.53 -6.43
CA GLY A 108 12.62 8.77 -6.94
C GLY A 108 11.77 9.36 -8.07
N GLU A 109 12.39 9.66 -9.20
CA GLU A 109 11.71 10.16 -10.40
C GLU A 109 10.86 9.09 -11.13
N ASN A 110 10.94 7.83 -10.72
CA ASN A 110 10.19 6.72 -11.33
C ASN A 110 8.87 6.42 -10.63
N MET A 111 8.37 7.31 -9.78
CA MET A 111 7.06 7.17 -9.17
C MET A 111 5.98 6.87 -10.21
N ARG A 112 5.07 5.95 -9.86
CA ARG A 112 3.98 5.52 -10.73
C ARG A 112 2.65 6.06 -10.22
N GLN A 113 1.75 6.37 -11.16
CA GLN A 113 0.32 6.45 -10.84
C GLN A 113 -0.16 5.09 -10.35
N TYR A 114 -1.25 5.07 -9.61
CA TYR A 114 -1.87 3.82 -9.16
C TYR A 114 -3.40 3.94 -9.13
N MET A 115 -4.08 2.85 -9.39
CA MET A 115 -5.53 2.71 -9.27
C MET A 115 -5.91 1.73 -8.16
N GLY A 116 -5.02 0.84 -7.82
CA GLY A 116 -5.14 -0.11 -6.72
C GLY A 116 -3.95 0.00 -5.76
N ALA A 117 -4.22 -0.26 -4.50
CA ALA A 117 -3.18 -0.38 -3.49
C ALA A 117 -3.53 -1.48 -2.49
N VAL A 118 -2.54 -2.29 -2.15
CA VAL A 118 -2.61 -3.23 -1.04
C VAL A 118 -1.73 -2.66 0.08
N ILE A 119 -2.33 -2.32 1.21
CA ILE A 119 -1.59 -1.79 2.34
C ILE A 119 -1.85 -2.61 3.61
N SER A 120 -0.82 -2.85 4.37
CA SER A 120 -0.90 -3.60 5.62
C SER A 120 0.17 -3.14 6.60
N CYS A 121 -0.17 -3.08 7.86
CA CYS A 121 0.78 -2.87 8.93
C CYS A 121 0.29 -3.51 10.23
N PRO A 122 1.19 -3.74 11.21
CA PRO A 122 0.81 -4.35 12.49
C PRO A 122 -0.19 -3.55 13.34
N ALA A 123 -0.39 -2.28 13.01
CA ALA A 123 -1.33 -1.42 13.73
C ALA A 123 -2.79 -1.57 13.25
N PHE A 124 -3.02 -2.22 12.11
CA PHE A 124 -4.37 -2.49 11.65
C PHE A 124 -5.01 -3.59 12.50
N THR A 125 -6.23 -3.34 12.94
CA THR A 125 -7.00 -4.26 13.80
C THR A 125 -8.31 -4.65 13.12
N ARG A 126 -8.66 -5.92 13.18
CA ARG A 126 -9.91 -6.44 12.60
C ARG A 126 -11.12 -5.81 13.27
N GLY A 127 -12.04 -5.31 12.42
CA GLY A 127 -13.29 -4.70 12.89
C GLY A 127 -13.21 -3.22 13.28
N GLU A 128 -12.03 -2.63 13.27
CA GLU A 128 -11.86 -1.18 13.42
C GLU A 128 -12.28 -0.44 12.15
N THR A 129 -12.79 0.76 12.34
CA THR A 129 -13.12 1.67 11.23
C THR A 129 -11.99 2.64 11.01
N TYR A 130 -11.52 2.73 9.78
CA TYR A 130 -10.45 3.61 9.38
C TYR A 130 -10.91 4.62 8.34
N GLN A 131 -10.22 5.75 8.30
CA GLN A 131 -10.37 6.79 7.28
C GLN A 131 -9.13 6.81 6.40
N LEU A 132 -9.35 6.85 5.10
CA LEU A 132 -8.30 6.95 4.09
C LEU A 132 -8.15 8.37 3.63
N TRP A 133 -6.92 8.84 3.57
CA TRP A 133 -6.55 10.15 3.08
C TRP A 133 -5.47 10.04 2.01
N LEU A 134 -5.54 10.90 1.02
CA LEU A 134 -4.48 11.06 0.03
C LEU A 134 -3.89 12.46 0.12
N ASP A 135 -2.61 12.54 -0.23
CA ASP A 135 -1.83 13.78 -0.21
C ASP A 135 -1.70 14.38 1.21
N GLY A 136 -1.39 15.67 1.26
CA GLY A 136 -1.10 16.37 2.50
C GLY A 136 0.37 16.30 2.89
N THR A 137 0.64 16.76 4.11
CA THR A 137 2.00 16.77 4.66
C THR A 137 2.06 15.89 5.89
N VAL A 138 2.88 14.88 5.84
CA VAL A 138 3.20 14.01 6.97
C VAL A 138 4.51 14.47 7.60
N THR A 139 4.54 14.61 8.91
CA THR A 139 5.76 14.92 9.66
C THR A 139 6.03 13.79 10.63
N GLY A 140 7.26 13.29 10.63
CA GLY A 140 7.63 12.17 11.49
C GLY A 140 8.96 11.55 11.09
N THR A 141 9.14 10.31 11.48
CA THR A 141 10.32 9.50 11.10
C THR A 141 9.89 8.51 10.03
N GLU A 142 10.58 8.55 8.90
CA GLU A 142 10.33 7.66 7.77
C GLU A 142 11.62 6.93 7.34
N THR A 143 11.44 5.88 6.56
CA THR A 143 12.51 5.20 5.82
C THR A 143 11.93 4.76 4.49
N GLY A 144 12.46 5.31 3.39
CA GLY A 144 11.98 5.02 2.04
C GLY A 144 10.50 5.36 1.85
N GLY A 145 10.04 6.46 2.42
CA GLY A 145 8.66 6.92 2.34
C GLY A 145 7.69 6.24 3.32
N VAL A 146 8.08 5.16 3.99
CA VAL A 146 7.24 4.48 4.99
C VAL A 146 7.49 5.09 6.36
N TYR A 147 6.46 5.69 6.96
CA TYR A 147 6.56 6.32 8.28
C TYR A 147 6.48 5.29 9.40
N THR A 148 7.48 5.30 10.25
CA THR A 148 7.53 4.49 11.49
C THR A 148 6.97 5.23 12.69
N SER A 149 6.95 6.57 12.65
CA SER A 149 6.23 7.42 13.59
C SER A 149 5.74 8.68 12.88
N VAL A 150 4.56 9.15 13.26
CA VAL A 150 3.99 10.39 12.75
C VAL A 150 3.74 11.33 13.91
N THR A 151 4.27 12.55 13.82
CA THR A 151 4.08 13.59 14.82
C THR A 151 3.03 14.62 14.41
N ALA A 152 2.79 14.78 13.10
CA ALA A 152 1.76 15.68 12.56
C ALA A 152 1.33 15.21 11.16
N TYR A 153 0.07 15.48 10.83
CA TYR A 153 -0.49 15.31 9.49
C TYR A 153 -1.53 16.40 9.21
N SER A 154 -1.47 16.99 8.03
CA SER A 154 -2.43 18.02 7.61
C SER A 154 -2.52 18.16 6.10
N GLY A 155 -3.62 18.74 5.62
CA GLY A 155 -3.79 19.15 4.23
C GLY A 155 -4.19 18.03 3.26
N GLY A 156 -4.43 16.82 3.75
CA GLY A 156 -4.88 15.71 2.90
C GLY A 156 -6.36 15.80 2.55
N THR A 157 -6.73 15.00 1.56
CA THR A 157 -8.11 14.83 1.11
C THR A 157 -8.62 13.46 1.52
N GLN A 158 -9.71 13.42 2.28
CA GLN A 158 -10.36 12.15 2.64
C GLN A 158 -10.97 11.52 1.39
N MET A 159 -10.66 10.23 1.20
CA MET A 159 -11.06 9.49 0.01
C MET A 159 -12.07 8.41 0.34
N GLN A 160 -13.01 8.25 -0.58
CA GLN A 160 -13.82 7.04 -0.65
C GLN A 160 -13.08 6.02 -1.52
N TYR A 161 -13.09 4.78 -1.11
CA TYR A 161 -12.54 3.69 -1.88
C TYR A 161 -13.52 2.52 -1.91
N THR A 162 -13.44 1.71 -2.95
CA THR A 162 -14.04 0.39 -2.97
C THR A 162 -12.93 -0.64 -2.71
N GLY A 163 -13.30 -1.81 -2.27
CA GLY A 163 -12.36 -2.84 -1.87
C GLY A 163 -12.78 -3.43 -0.53
N THR A 164 -12.03 -4.39 -0.07
CA THR A 164 -12.32 -5.12 1.17
C THR A 164 -11.11 -5.15 2.06
N ASP A 165 -11.33 -4.96 3.35
CA ASP A 165 -10.32 -5.27 4.34
C ASP A 165 -10.34 -6.78 4.58
N VAL A 166 -9.19 -7.41 4.47
CA VAL A 166 -9.01 -8.85 4.61
C VAL A 166 -8.04 -9.17 5.74
N GLY A 167 -7.89 -10.45 6.04
CA GLY A 167 -6.99 -10.92 7.09
C GLY A 167 -7.70 -11.20 8.41
N ARG A 168 -7.04 -12.01 9.24
CA ARG A 168 -7.64 -12.52 10.50
C ARG A 168 -7.43 -11.59 11.69
N GLY A 169 -6.40 -10.79 11.66
CA GLY A 169 -6.06 -9.80 12.71
C GLY A 169 -5.29 -10.38 13.86
#